data_aa449f82941b44ef7f78bc0386e21b22
#
_entry.id   aa449f82941b44ef7f78bc0386e21b22
#
_cell.length_a   1.000
_cell.length_b   1.000
_cell.length_c   1.000
_cell.angle_alpha   90.00
_cell.angle_beta   90.00
_cell.angle_gamma   90.00
#
_symmetry.space_group_name_H-M   'P 1'
#
loop_
_entity.id
_entity.type
_entity.pdbx_description
1 polymer ?
#
loop_
_entity_poly.entity_id
_entity_poly.type
_entity_poly.pdbx_seq_one_letter_code
_entity_poly.pdbx_strand_id
1 'polypeptide(L)'
;MLKYLFYILLFVGHISYGQNNKNIELPITKDSNGKIDTLSWYKDYSDLREKINLEDLIKSNDSFHIRFWTDKQAIDIWTLDNKNYFGRITNFAMRFDNKLLKKGLQKIDKIFSKRIILDSTTTLNIYKAFNNLSIGKIPTDGKIKWWTQGFDGEEFLLETSDKENYSFKTYWTPSAHSESIKEAKLMQQFIDYLFIDLKLYDYYDKLKLSKGHFKRNGIQGIQIESNYNTFGARTILDGL
;
A
#
# COMPACT_ATOMS: atom_id res chain seq x y z
N MET A 1 -9.78 21.12 -59.17
CA MET A 1 -9.78 19.97 -58.26
C MET A 1 -8.71 20.07 -57.15
N LEU A 2 -8.26 21.26 -56.78
CA LEU A 2 -7.21 21.47 -55.79
C LEU A 2 -7.65 22.30 -54.55
N LYS A 3 -8.94 22.66 -54.46
CA LYS A 3 -9.49 23.48 -53.35
C LYS A 3 -10.07 22.70 -52.17
N TYR A 4 -10.21 21.39 -52.27
CA TYR A 4 -10.80 20.54 -51.21
C TYR A 4 -9.79 19.80 -50.38
N LEU A 5 -8.48 19.90 -50.70
CA LEU A 5 -7.43 19.21 -49.95
C LEU A 5 -6.98 19.99 -48.70
N PHE A 6 -7.36 21.25 -48.54
CA PHE A 6 -6.90 22.12 -47.46
C PHE A 6 -7.79 22.09 -46.20
N TYR A 7 -8.97 21.48 -46.27
CA TYR A 7 -9.87 21.39 -45.10
C TYR A 7 -9.77 20.10 -44.29
N ILE A 8 -9.01 19.10 -44.75
CA ILE A 8 -8.79 17.84 -44.00
C ILE A 8 -7.66 17.92 -43.02
N LEU A 9 -6.80 18.91 -43.11
CA LEU A 9 -5.60 19.05 -42.27
C LEU A 9 -5.81 19.89 -40.99
N LEU A 10 -6.99 20.40 -40.71
CA LEU A 10 -7.32 21.22 -39.55
C LEU A 10 -8.11 20.48 -38.46
N PHE A 11 -8.37 19.17 -38.59
CA PHE A 11 -8.94 18.32 -37.59
C PHE A 11 -7.92 17.36 -36.95
N VAL A 12 -6.65 17.79 -36.88
CA VAL A 12 -5.74 17.20 -35.85
C VAL A 12 -6.23 17.78 -34.54
N GLY A 13 -7.23 17.10 -33.97
CA GLY A 13 -7.76 17.43 -32.67
C GLY A 13 -6.64 17.62 -31.69
N HIS A 14 -6.64 18.73 -31.02
CA HIS A 14 -5.94 18.89 -29.76
C HIS A 14 -6.48 17.81 -28.83
N ILE A 15 -5.84 16.65 -28.82
CA ILE A 15 -5.92 15.77 -27.66
C ILE A 15 -5.22 16.57 -26.56
N SER A 16 -5.96 17.45 -25.91
CA SER A 16 -5.58 18.00 -24.63
C SER A 16 -5.47 16.78 -23.71
N TYR A 17 -4.26 16.31 -23.50
CA TYR A 17 -3.95 15.55 -22.33
C TYR A 17 -4.21 16.49 -21.16
N GLY A 18 -5.44 16.51 -20.69
CA GLY A 18 -5.77 17.14 -19.43
C GLY A 18 -4.90 16.45 -18.40
N GLN A 19 -3.85 17.14 -17.94
CA GLN A 19 -3.19 16.78 -16.69
C GLN A 19 -4.28 16.88 -15.64
N ASN A 20 -4.81 15.75 -15.21
CA ASN A 20 -5.68 15.70 -14.05
C ASN A 20 -4.85 16.11 -12.84
N ASN A 21 -4.88 17.39 -12.53
CA ASN A 21 -4.26 17.93 -11.30
C ASN A 21 -5.16 17.51 -10.14
N LYS A 22 -4.92 16.29 -9.63
CA LYS A 22 -5.58 15.85 -8.41
C LYS A 22 -5.16 16.69 -7.23
N ASN A 23 -6.06 16.90 -6.28
CA ASN A 23 -5.71 17.36 -4.94
C ASN A 23 -4.93 16.26 -4.24
N ILE A 24 -3.68 16.55 -3.86
CA ILE A 24 -2.76 15.54 -3.31
C ILE A 24 -2.60 15.78 -1.82
N GLU A 25 -3.00 14.81 -1.00
CA GLU A 25 -2.74 14.77 0.44
C GLU A 25 -1.63 13.75 0.74
N LEU A 26 -0.47 14.26 1.18
CA LEU A 26 0.65 13.45 1.63
C LEU A 26 0.96 13.71 3.10
N PRO A 27 1.46 12.70 3.83
CA PRO A 27 1.96 12.93 5.18
C PRO A 27 3.22 13.80 5.10
N ILE A 28 3.23 14.85 5.91
CA ILE A 28 4.34 15.78 6.00
C ILE A 28 4.96 15.71 7.39
N THR A 29 6.28 15.89 7.46
CA THR A 29 7.02 16.11 8.70
C THR A 29 7.60 17.50 8.72
N LYS A 30 7.86 18.00 9.93
CA LYS A 30 8.71 19.18 10.13
C LYS A 30 10.03 18.70 10.74
N ASP A 31 11.15 19.09 10.15
CA ASP A 31 12.44 18.87 10.76
C ASP A 31 12.65 19.79 11.97
N SER A 32 13.76 19.62 12.69
CA SER A 32 14.13 20.45 13.85
C SER A 32 14.24 21.95 13.52
N ASN A 33 14.41 22.32 12.25
CA ASN A 33 14.52 23.69 11.76
C ASN A 33 13.16 24.22 11.25
N GLY A 34 12.09 23.43 11.38
CA GLY A 34 10.75 23.79 10.93
C GLY A 34 10.54 23.64 9.42
N LYS A 35 11.50 23.09 8.67
CA LYS A 35 11.36 22.80 7.25
C LYS A 35 10.34 21.67 7.09
N ILE A 36 9.34 21.92 6.26
CA ILE A 36 8.31 20.92 5.90
C ILE A 36 8.88 20.06 4.79
N ASP A 37 8.82 18.74 4.97
CA ASP A 37 9.20 17.77 3.96
C ASP A 37 8.18 16.62 3.92
N THR A 38 8.10 15.92 2.81
CA THR A 38 7.34 14.68 2.72
C THR A 38 8.08 13.62 3.52
N LEU A 39 7.32 12.77 4.23
CA LEU A 39 7.92 11.64 4.95
C LEU A 39 8.84 10.83 4.03
N SER A 40 10.07 10.56 4.47
CA SER A 40 11.08 9.84 3.69
C SER A 40 10.58 8.50 3.17
N TRP A 41 9.78 7.82 3.95
CA TRP A 41 9.19 6.53 3.59
C TRP A 41 8.07 6.61 2.53
N TYR A 42 7.41 7.76 2.31
CA TYR A 42 6.60 7.92 1.11
C TYR A 42 7.42 7.69 -0.16
N LYS A 43 8.66 8.19 -0.18
CA LYS A 43 9.60 7.95 -1.27
C LYS A 43 9.97 6.47 -1.36
N ASP A 44 10.27 5.84 -0.23
CA ASP A 44 10.61 4.41 -0.18
C ASP A 44 9.48 3.54 -0.72
N TYR A 45 8.22 3.85 -0.38
CA TYR A 45 7.05 3.16 -0.93
C TYR A 45 6.81 3.47 -2.41
N SER A 46 7.09 4.68 -2.84
CA SER A 46 7.03 5.06 -4.26
C SER A 46 8.04 4.26 -5.08
N ASP A 47 9.27 4.12 -4.58
CA ASP A 47 10.32 3.31 -5.20
C ASP A 47 9.97 1.81 -5.19
N LEU A 48 9.38 1.31 -4.09
CA LEU A 48 8.90 -0.07 -4.01
C LEU A 48 7.77 -0.33 -5.00
N ARG A 49 6.79 0.57 -5.06
CA ARG A 49 5.66 0.52 -6.00
C ARG A 49 6.14 0.36 -7.43
N GLU A 50 7.10 1.18 -7.84
CA GLU A 50 7.71 1.09 -9.18
C GLU A 50 8.40 -0.27 -9.39
N LYS A 51 9.23 -0.72 -8.45
CA LYS A 51 9.98 -1.98 -8.53
C LYS A 51 9.09 -3.22 -8.60
N ILE A 52 7.91 -3.20 -7.97
CA ILE A 52 6.93 -4.29 -8.08
C ILE A 52 5.86 -4.02 -9.14
N ASN A 53 6.07 -2.96 -9.94
CA ASN A 53 5.27 -2.56 -11.09
C ASN A 53 3.78 -2.35 -10.72
N LEU A 54 3.51 -1.66 -9.62
CA LEU A 54 2.18 -1.15 -9.30
C LEU A 54 2.00 0.23 -9.92
N GLU A 55 0.76 0.53 -10.31
CA GLU A 55 0.46 1.81 -10.91
C GLU A 55 0.58 2.97 -9.92
N ASP A 56 0.85 4.14 -10.45
CA ASP A 56 0.86 5.40 -9.70
C ASP A 56 -0.56 5.94 -9.58
N LEU A 57 -1.14 5.86 -8.38
CA LEU A 57 -2.53 6.26 -8.15
C LEU A 57 -2.75 7.77 -8.28
N ILE A 58 -1.71 8.58 -8.24
CA ILE A 58 -1.80 10.01 -8.57
C ILE A 58 -2.20 10.18 -10.04
N LYS A 59 -1.74 9.27 -10.92
CA LYS A 59 -2.00 9.30 -12.36
C LYS A 59 -3.19 8.45 -12.78
N SER A 60 -3.79 7.68 -11.87
CA SER A 60 -4.95 6.83 -12.18
C SER A 60 -6.16 7.67 -12.58
N ASN A 61 -6.92 7.17 -13.56
CA ASN A 61 -8.21 7.72 -13.98
C ASN A 61 -9.39 6.94 -13.40
N ASP A 62 -9.15 6.05 -12.43
CA ASP A 62 -10.20 5.29 -11.78
C ASP A 62 -11.22 6.21 -11.11
N SER A 63 -12.48 5.81 -11.13
CA SER A 63 -13.52 6.52 -10.39
C SER A 63 -13.39 6.34 -8.90
N PHE A 64 -12.71 5.26 -8.49
CA PHE A 64 -12.35 4.96 -7.12
C PHE A 64 -11.23 3.91 -7.12
N HIS A 65 -10.20 4.11 -6.31
CA HIS A 65 -9.13 3.16 -6.07
C HIS A 65 -8.64 3.26 -4.63
N ILE A 66 -8.56 2.14 -3.95
CA ILE A 66 -7.86 2.02 -2.68
C ILE A 66 -6.71 1.04 -2.83
N ARG A 67 -5.60 1.33 -2.17
CA ARG A 67 -4.48 0.41 -1.97
C ARG A 67 -4.11 0.39 -0.51
N PHE A 68 -4.26 -0.77 0.11
CA PHE A 68 -3.88 -1.00 1.49
C PHE A 68 -2.57 -1.80 1.53
N TRP A 69 -1.57 -1.22 2.19
CA TRP A 69 -0.25 -1.83 2.31
C TRP A 69 -0.03 -2.42 3.69
N THR A 70 0.64 -3.56 3.70
CA THR A 70 1.26 -4.18 4.87
C THR A 70 2.76 -4.32 4.62
N ASP A 71 3.46 -4.96 5.55
CA ASP A 71 4.89 -5.29 5.42
C ASP A 71 5.22 -6.18 4.22
N LYS A 72 4.25 -6.89 3.65
CA LYS A 72 4.46 -7.92 2.62
C LYS A 72 3.41 -7.98 1.51
N GLN A 73 2.36 -7.18 1.63
CA GLN A 73 1.26 -7.18 0.66
C GLN A 73 0.78 -5.77 0.33
N ALA A 74 0.40 -5.57 -0.92
CA ALA A 74 -0.43 -4.46 -1.35
C ALA A 74 -1.77 -5.02 -1.85
N ILE A 75 -2.88 -4.56 -1.27
CA ILE A 75 -4.24 -4.97 -1.61
C ILE A 75 -4.89 -3.81 -2.33
N ASP A 76 -5.18 -4.01 -3.61
CA ASP A 76 -5.83 -3.01 -4.47
C ASP A 76 -7.30 -3.37 -4.69
N ILE A 77 -8.20 -2.40 -4.53
CA ILE A 77 -9.61 -2.47 -4.98
C ILE A 77 -9.88 -1.23 -5.80
N TRP A 78 -10.39 -1.38 -7.02
CA TRP A 78 -10.66 -0.26 -7.90
C TRP A 78 -11.90 -0.46 -8.75
N THR A 79 -12.41 0.65 -9.29
CA THR A 79 -13.50 0.67 -10.27
C THR A 79 -13.35 1.86 -11.22
N LEU A 80 -13.74 1.66 -12.47
CA LEU A 80 -13.76 2.69 -13.49
C LEU A 80 -15.12 3.41 -13.57
N ASP A 81 -16.19 2.73 -13.16
CA ASP A 81 -17.58 3.11 -13.42
C ASP A 81 -18.47 3.12 -12.17
N ASN A 82 -17.91 2.86 -10.99
CA ASN A 82 -18.60 2.71 -9.70
C ASN A 82 -19.66 1.58 -9.67
N LYS A 83 -19.56 0.64 -10.61
CA LYS A 83 -20.47 -0.51 -10.72
C LYS A 83 -19.71 -1.83 -10.68
N ASN A 84 -18.64 -1.92 -11.46
CA ASN A 84 -17.81 -3.10 -11.57
C ASN A 84 -16.53 -2.91 -10.76
N TYR A 85 -16.35 -3.71 -9.72
CA TYR A 85 -15.20 -3.64 -8.82
C TYR A 85 -14.22 -4.76 -9.13
N PHE A 86 -12.95 -4.40 -9.17
CA PHE A 86 -11.82 -5.29 -9.38
C PHE A 86 -10.94 -5.31 -8.14
N GLY A 87 -10.35 -6.46 -7.86
CA GLY A 87 -9.47 -6.63 -6.69
C GLY A 87 -8.23 -7.41 -7.04
N ARG A 88 -7.12 -7.05 -6.37
CA ARG A 88 -5.83 -7.68 -6.55
C ARG A 88 -5.02 -7.64 -5.26
N ILE A 89 -4.32 -8.73 -4.96
CA ILE A 89 -3.25 -8.75 -3.97
C ILE A 89 -1.93 -8.83 -4.72
N THR A 90 -0.99 -7.97 -4.38
CA THR A 90 0.40 -8.08 -4.79
C THR A 90 1.23 -8.42 -3.57
N ASN A 91 1.65 -9.69 -3.48
CA ASN A 91 2.61 -10.13 -2.47
C ASN A 91 4.01 -9.69 -2.89
N PHE A 92 4.84 -9.27 -1.93
CA PHE A 92 6.23 -8.92 -2.21
C PHE A 92 7.17 -9.28 -1.05
N ALA A 93 8.43 -9.48 -1.38
CA ALA A 93 9.51 -9.70 -0.41
C ALA A 93 10.80 -9.08 -0.94
N MET A 94 11.54 -8.42 -0.06
CA MET A 94 12.80 -7.76 -0.35
C MET A 94 13.95 -8.57 0.24
N ARG A 95 14.82 -9.12 -0.59
CA ARG A 95 15.96 -9.92 -0.15
C ARG A 95 17.20 -9.05 0.04
N PHE A 96 17.91 -9.26 1.13
CA PHE A 96 19.21 -8.64 1.36
C PHE A 96 20.33 -9.32 0.56
N ASP A 97 21.32 -8.53 0.15
CA ASP A 97 22.59 -9.06 -0.33
C ASP A 97 23.31 -9.76 0.82
N ASN A 98 23.42 -11.07 0.72
CA ASN A 98 24.03 -11.90 1.76
C ASN A 98 25.52 -11.56 2.01
N LYS A 99 26.27 -11.09 1.01
CA LYS A 99 27.68 -10.73 1.15
C LYS A 99 27.83 -9.43 1.93
N LEU A 100 26.98 -8.45 1.66
CA LEU A 100 26.96 -7.16 2.35
C LEU A 100 26.40 -7.31 3.75
N LEU A 101 25.37 -8.15 3.93
CA LEU A 101 24.79 -8.43 5.24
C LEU A 101 25.82 -9.02 6.23
N LYS A 102 26.68 -9.94 5.76
CA LYS A 102 27.80 -10.48 6.56
C LYS A 102 28.82 -9.41 6.99
N LYS A 103 28.83 -8.27 6.32
CA LYS A 103 29.65 -7.09 6.67
C LYS A 103 28.91 -6.06 7.49
N GLY A 104 27.70 -6.38 7.99
CA GLY A 104 26.84 -5.47 8.72
C GLY A 104 26.11 -4.43 7.86
N LEU A 105 26.14 -4.57 6.52
CA LEU A 105 25.51 -3.64 5.58
C LEU A 105 24.18 -4.21 5.08
N GLN A 106 23.10 -3.47 5.27
CA GLN A 106 21.76 -3.83 4.82
C GLN A 106 21.48 -3.23 3.44
N LYS A 107 21.69 -4.00 2.38
CA LYS A 107 21.35 -3.61 1.01
C LYS A 107 20.42 -4.62 0.38
N ILE A 108 19.34 -4.16 -0.20
CA ILE A 108 18.42 -5.02 -0.98
C ILE A 108 19.06 -5.34 -2.32
N ASP A 109 19.18 -6.63 -2.64
CA ASP A 109 19.70 -7.12 -3.92
C ASP A 109 18.59 -7.52 -4.87
N LYS A 110 17.45 -7.99 -4.34
CA LYS A 110 16.36 -8.47 -5.16
C LYS A 110 14.99 -8.25 -4.48
N ILE A 111 14.00 -7.91 -5.30
CA ILE A 111 12.60 -7.87 -4.90
C ILE A 111 11.86 -8.96 -5.65
N PHE A 112 11.10 -9.76 -4.91
CA PHE A 112 10.18 -10.76 -5.45
C PHE A 112 8.78 -10.20 -5.34
N SER A 113 7.97 -10.39 -6.36
CA SER A 113 6.55 -10.03 -6.29
C SER A 113 5.69 -11.03 -7.04
N LYS A 114 4.46 -11.21 -6.59
CA LYS A 114 3.44 -12.04 -7.25
C LYS A 114 2.07 -11.42 -7.09
N ARG A 115 1.40 -11.24 -8.20
CA ARG A 115 0.02 -10.73 -8.26
C ARG A 115 -0.98 -11.87 -8.27
N ILE A 116 -2.08 -11.65 -7.58
CA ILE A 116 -3.21 -12.58 -7.49
C ILE A 116 -4.46 -11.75 -7.64
N ILE A 117 -5.29 -12.08 -8.60
CA ILE A 117 -6.60 -11.45 -8.78
C ILE A 117 -7.55 -12.02 -7.75
N LEU A 118 -8.27 -11.15 -7.08
CA LEU A 118 -9.33 -11.53 -6.15
C LEU A 118 -10.61 -11.86 -6.92
N ASP A 119 -11.39 -12.79 -6.41
CA ASP A 119 -12.74 -13.03 -6.90
C ASP A 119 -13.67 -11.84 -6.58
N SER A 120 -14.77 -11.74 -7.33
CA SER A 120 -15.71 -10.63 -7.21
C SER A 120 -16.36 -10.51 -5.82
N THR A 121 -16.59 -11.64 -5.16
CA THR A 121 -17.19 -11.67 -3.82
C THR A 121 -16.24 -11.09 -2.79
N THR A 122 -15.00 -11.58 -2.76
CA THR A 122 -13.95 -11.06 -1.88
C THR A 122 -13.70 -9.57 -2.14
N THR A 123 -13.58 -9.19 -3.41
CA THR A 123 -13.40 -7.77 -3.82
C THR A 123 -14.52 -6.88 -3.27
N LEU A 124 -15.77 -7.26 -3.51
CA LEU A 124 -16.93 -6.48 -3.06
C LEU A 124 -17.05 -6.42 -1.53
N ASN A 125 -16.69 -7.49 -0.85
CA ASN A 125 -16.68 -7.54 0.61
C ASN A 125 -15.64 -6.58 1.20
N ILE A 126 -14.43 -6.51 0.64
CA ILE A 126 -13.41 -5.53 1.06
C ILE A 126 -13.91 -4.11 0.83
N TYR A 127 -14.48 -3.82 -0.35
CA TYR A 127 -15.05 -2.51 -0.66
C TYR A 127 -16.15 -2.11 0.32
N LYS A 128 -17.08 -3.03 0.63
CA LYS A 128 -18.15 -2.79 1.59
C LYS A 128 -17.61 -2.53 3.00
N ALA A 129 -16.65 -3.32 3.48
CA ALA A 129 -16.04 -3.11 4.79
C ALA A 129 -15.34 -1.76 4.87
N PHE A 130 -14.58 -1.38 3.84
CA PHE A 130 -13.93 -0.07 3.74
C PHE A 130 -14.93 1.10 3.88
N ASN A 131 -16.06 1.02 3.17
CA ASN A 131 -17.07 2.09 3.22
C ASN A 131 -17.87 2.08 4.52
N ASN A 132 -18.33 0.90 5.00
CA ASN A 132 -19.13 0.79 6.21
C ASN A 132 -18.37 1.29 7.45
N LEU A 133 -17.08 1.03 7.52
CA LEU A 133 -16.20 1.53 8.59
C LEU A 133 -15.68 2.95 8.30
N SER A 134 -16.03 3.53 7.15
CA SER A 134 -15.57 4.87 6.73
C SER A 134 -14.04 5.05 6.76
N ILE A 135 -13.30 3.99 6.41
CA ILE A 135 -11.82 3.93 6.51
C ILE A 135 -11.15 5.08 5.75
N GLY A 136 -11.64 5.40 4.56
CA GLY A 136 -11.10 6.51 3.76
C GLY A 136 -11.20 7.89 4.42
N LYS A 137 -12.10 8.06 5.42
CA LYS A 137 -12.29 9.32 6.16
C LYS A 137 -11.39 9.43 7.40
N ILE A 138 -10.75 8.34 7.82
CA ILE A 138 -9.83 8.36 8.95
C ILE A 138 -8.60 9.19 8.56
N PRO A 139 -8.22 10.22 9.34
CA PRO A 139 -6.99 10.96 9.11
C PRO A 139 -5.75 10.06 9.27
N THR A 140 -4.61 10.48 8.74
CA THR A 140 -3.34 9.83 9.08
C THR A 140 -3.09 9.89 10.59
N ASP A 141 -2.46 8.87 11.16
CA ASP A 141 -2.22 8.72 12.59
C ASP A 141 -1.59 9.96 13.24
N GLY A 142 -0.64 10.60 12.58
CA GLY A 142 -0.01 11.83 13.07
C GLY A 142 -0.95 13.04 13.21
N LYS A 143 -2.18 12.98 12.65
CA LYS A 143 -3.23 13.99 12.82
C LYS A 143 -4.27 13.61 13.88
N ILE A 144 -4.19 12.40 14.44
CA ILE A 144 -5.14 11.89 15.42
C ILE A 144 -4.58 12.13 16.82
N LYS A 145 -5.37 12.83 17.65
CA LYS A 145 -4.98 13.12 19.02
C LYS A 145 -4.77 11.83 19.81
N TRP A 146 -3.69 11.78 20.58
CA TRP A 146 -3.29 10.64 21.42
C TRP A 146 -2.78 9.39 20.68
N TRP A 147 -2.74 9.40 19.36
CA TRP A 147 -2.05 8.35 18.64
C TRP A 147 -0.55 8.59 18.74
N THR A 148 0.13 7.71 19.45
CA THR A 148 1.59 7.79 19.64
C THR A 148 2.29 6.76 18.76
N GLN A 149 3.46 7.10 18.28
CA GLN A 149 4.32 6.17 17.54
C GLN A 149 5.36 5.59 18.48
N GLY A 150 5.75 4.33 18.26
CA GLY A 150 6.78 3.62 19.02
C GLY A 150 7.89 3.11 18.11
N PHE A 151 8.79 2.31 18.69
CA PHE A 151 9.91 1.71 17.96
C PHE A 151 9.57 0.35 17.36
N ASP A 152 8.73 -0.42 18.06
CA ASP A 152 8.32 -1.76 17.65
C ASP A 152 6.83 -1.76 17.33
N GLY A 153 6.47 -2.25 16.16
CA GLY A 153 5.08 -2.29 15.73
C GLY A 153 4.93 -2.54 14.24
N GLU A 154 3.67 -2.65 13.82
CA GLU A 154 3.31 -2.82 12.42
C GLU A 154 2.82 -1.49 11.85
N GLU A 155 3.29 -1.15 10.67
CA GLU A 155 2.83 0.00 9.96
C GLU A 155 1.94 -0.40 8.79
N PHE A 156 0.78 0.21 8.76
CA PHE A 156 -0.16 0.08 7.67
C PHE A 156 -0.26 1.40 6.91
N LEU A 157 -0.37 1.29 5.59
CA LEU A 157 -0.53 2.45 4.73
C LEU A 157 -1.79 2.32 3.91
N LEU A 158 -2.41 3.44 3.67
CA LEU A 158 -3.60 3.54 2.86
C LEU A 158 -3.43 4.62 1.80
N GLU A 159 -3.44 4.20 0.54
CA GLU A 159 -3.64 5.11 -0.58
C GLU A 159 -5.11 5.08 -0.98
N THR A 160 -5.69 6.25 -1.20
CA THR A 160 -6.99 6.40 -1.85
C THR A 160 -6.88 7.35 -3.02
N SER A 161 -7.57 7.04 -4.10
CA SER A 161 -7.57 7.87 -5.29
C SER A 161 -8.95 7.83 -5.96
N ASP A 162 -9.38 8.98 -6.44
CA ASP A 162 -10.47 9.13 -7.38
C ASP A 162 -10.01 10.06 -8.53
N LYS A 163 -10.94 10.58 -9.33
CA LYS A 163 -10.62 11.47 -10.44
C LYS A 163 -10.04 12.81 -10.02
N GLU A 164 -10.35 13.26 -8.81
CA GLU A 164 -10.05 14.62 -8.32
C GLU A 164 -9.03 14.60 -7.17
N ASN A 165 -8.96 13.51 -6.42
CA ASN A 165 -8.21 13.45 -5.18
C ASN A 165 -7.28 12.25 -5.13
N TYR A 166 -6.17 12.41 -4.42
CA TYR A 166 -5.28 11.35 -4.00
C TYR A 166 -4.88 11.59 -2.55
N SER A 167 -4.88 10.56 -1.72
CA SER A 167 -4.32 10.63 -0.38
C SER A 167 -3.44 9.42 -0.07
N PHE A 168 -2.38 9.68 0.68
CA PHE A 168 -1.48 8.67 1.26
C PHE A 168 -1.46 8.86 2.77
N LYS A 169 -1.86 7.85 3.51
CA LYS A 169 -2.03 7.89 4.96
C LYS A 169 -1.30 6.75 5.63
N THR A 170 -0.94 6.94 6.89
CA THR A 170 -0.16 6.02 7.70
C THR A 170 -0.87 5.74 8.99
N TYR A 171 -0.70 4.50 9.50
CA TYR A 171 -1.30 4.05 10.75
C TYR A 171 -0.35 3.09 11.45
N TRP A 172 0.38 3.61 12.43
CA TRP A 172 1.28 2.79 13.23
C TRP A 172 0.51 2.01 14.29
N THR A 173 0.57 0.69 14.23
CA THR A 173 0.03 -0.28 15.21
C THR A 173 -1.35 0.11 15.75
N PRO A 174 -2.41 0.10 14.92
CA PRO A 174 -3.75 0.47 15.39
C PRO A 174 -4.22 -0.34 16.59
N SER A 175 -3.80 -1.60 16.72
CA SER A 175 -4.12 -2.49 17.83
C SER A 175 -3.72 -1.92 19.20
N ALA A 176 -2.57 -1.21 19.27
CA ALA A 176 -2.10 -0.61 20.51
C ALA A 176 -2.98 0.55 21.01
N HIS A 177 -3.84 1.10 20.16
CA HIS A 177 -4.66 2.29 20.43
C HIS A 177 -6.17 2.02 20.32
N SER A 178 -6.56 0.83 19.88
CA SER A 178 -7.96 0.50 19.54
C SER A 178 -8.94 0.55 20.70
N GLU A 179 -8.48 0.45 21.93
CA GLU A 179 -9.34 0.59 23.13
C GLU A 179 -9.66 2.03 23.48
N SER A 180 -8.76 2.96 23.16
CA SER A 180 -8.84 4.37 23.62
C SER A 180 -9.14 5.37 22.49
N ILE A 181 -8.83 5.01 21.23
CA ILE A 181 -8.97 5.89 20.08
C ILE A 181 -9.95 5.26 19.08
N LYS A 182 -11.04 5.97 18.80
CA LYS A 182 -12.10 5.50 17.89
C LYS A 182 -11.58 5.18 16.49
N GLU A 183 -10.75 6.04 15.96
CA GLU A 183 -10.15 5.89 14.63
C GLU A 183 -9.26 4.65 14.56
N ALA A 184 -8.48 4.42 15.59
CA ALA A 184 -7.64 3.23 15.71
C ALA A 184 -8.48 1.95 15.80
N LYS A 185 -9.58 1.99 16.55
CA LYS A 185 -10.52 0.87 16.64
C LYS A 185 -11.12 0.52 15.27
N LEU A 186 -11.57 1.52 14.51
CA LEU A 186 -12.13 1.30 13.17
C LEU A 186 -11.08 0.75 12.21
N MET A 187 -9.86 1.28 12.26
CA MET A 187 -8.75 0.78 11.44
C MET A 187 -8.40 -0.66 11.81
N GLN A 188 -8.33 -0.98 13.12
CA GLN A 188 -8.07 -2.35 13.58
C GLN A 188 -9.18 -3.31 13.14
N GLN A 189 -10.44 -2.93 13.24
CA GLN A 189 -11.55 -3.74 12.75
C GLN A 189 -11.45 -4.03 11.24
N PHE A 190 -11.00 -3.05 10.46
CA PHE A 190 -10.77 -3.28 9.02
C PHE A 190 -9.60 -4.24 8.79
N ILE A 191 -8.51 -4.10 9.52
CA ILE A 191 -7.35 -4.99 9.47
C ILE A 191 -7.74 -6.42 9.86
N ASP A 192 -8.47 -6.59 10.95
CA ASP A 192 -8.95 -7.90 11.42
C ASP A 192 -9.84 -8.55 10.36
N TYR A 193 -10.74 -7.78 9.77
CA TYR A 193 -11.58 -8.27 8.68
C TYR A 193 -10.77 -8.78 7.48
N LEU A 194 -9.74 -8.03 7.06
CA LEU A 194 -8.89 -8.45 5.94
C LEU A 194 -8.10 -9.73 6.25
N PHE A 195 -7.53 -9.82 7.46
CA PHE A 195 -6.52 -10.83 7.74
C PHE A 195 -7.00 -11.99 8.62
N ILE A 196 -8.05 -11.80 9.41
CA ILE A 196 -8.67 -12.87 10.21
C ILE A 196 -9.85 -13.47 9.46
N ASP A 197 -10.81 -12.64 9.03
CA ASP A 197 -12.05 -13.12 8.40
C ASP A 197 -11.83 -13.57 6.95
N LEU A 198 -11.19 -12.74 6.13
CA LEU A 198 -10.91 -13.04 4.73
C LEU A 198 -9.60 -13.79 4.51
N LYS A 199 -8.76 -13.92 5.53
CA LYS A 199 -7.48 -14.66 5.52
C LYS A 199 -6.55 -14.26 4.38
N LEU A 200 -6.48 -12.94 4.08
CA LEU A 200 -5.71 -12.48 2.93
C LEU A 200 -4.20 -12.72 3.08
N TYR A 201 -3.69 -12.92 4.30
CA TYR A 201 -2.29 -13.32 4.49
C TYR A 201 -1.97 -14.70 3.91
N ASP A 202 -2.94 -15.62 3.80
CA ASP A 202 -2.72 -16.95 3.22
C ASP A 202 -2.29 -16.87 1.75
N TYR A 203 -2.63 -15.77 1.07
CA TYR A 203 -2.17 -15.53 -0.30
C TYR A 203 -0.66 -15.28 -0.40
N TYR A 204 0.01 -14.93 0.71
CA TYR A 204 1.45 -14.72 0.73
C TYR A 204 2.23 -16.01 0.43
N ASP A 205 1.73 -17.16 0.85
CA ASP A 205 2.35 -18.47 0.59
C ASP A 205 2.46 -18.79 -0.90
N LYS A 206 1.68 -18.11 -1.73
CA LYS A 206 1.79 -18.21 -3.19
C LYS A 206 3.02 -17.49 -3.75
N LEU A 207 3.72 -16.68 -2.95
CA LEU A 207 4.99 -16.07 -3.29
C LEU A 207 6.12 -17.06 -2.97
N LYS A 208 6.50 -17.89 -3.94
CA LYS A 208 7.59 -18.85 -3.78
C LYS A 208 8.92 -18.13 -3.63
N LEU A 209 9.46 -18.11 -2.43
CA LEU A 209 10.75 -17.49 -2.14
C LEU A 209 11.88 -18.51 -2.21
N SER A 210 13.03 -18.10 -2.75
CA SER A 210 14.28 -18.86 -2.62
C SER A 210 14.87 -18.62 -1.22
N LYS A 211 15.72 -19.54 -0.76
CA LYS A 211 16.45 -19.39 0.51
C LYS A 211 17.18 -18.03 0.55
N GLY A 212 17.08 -17.31 1.65
CA GLY A 212 17.73 -15.99 1.80
C GLY A 212 17.30 -15.25 3.07
N HIS A 213 17.87 -14.09 3.24
CA HIS A 213 17.49 -13.14 4.30
C HIS A 213 16.61 -12.06 3.69
N PHE A 214 15.45 -11.83 4.29
CA PHE A 214 14.47 -10.89 3.76
C PHE A 214 14.23 -9.72 4.72
N LYS A 215 14.01 -8.54 4.17
CA LYS A 215 13.59 -7.38 4.93
C LYS A 215 12.13 -7.58 5.35
N ARG A 216 11.86 -7.37 6.63
CA ARG A 216 10.51 -7.22 7.17
C ARG A 216 10.28 -5.75 7.51
N ASN A 217 9.12 -5.23 7.17
CA ASN A 217 8.80 -3.83 7.42
C ASN A 217 8.61 -3.59 8.93
N GLY A 218 9.06 -2.42 9.43
CA GLY A 218 8.84 -2.00 10.81
C GLY A 218 9.76 -2.61 11.86
N ILE A 219 10.39 -3.75 11.60
CA ILE A 219 11.36 -4.36 12.53
C ILE A 219 12.71 -4.44 11.81
N GLN A 220 13.75 -3.90 12.40
CA GLN A 220 15.14 -4.17 11.99
C GLN A 220 15.53 -5.62 12.35
N GLY A 221 14.68 -6.56 12.00
CA GLY A 221 14.86 -7.98 12.24
C GLY A 221 15.19 -8.70 10.95
N ILE A 222 16.37 -9.30 10.89
CA ILE A 222 16.75 -10.22 9.84
C ILE A 222 16.04 -11.53 10.13
N GLN A 223 14.99 -11.85 9.39
CA GLN A 223 14.37 -13.16 9.48
C GLN A 223 15.08 -14.11 8.49
N ILE A 224 15.70 -15.16 9.02
CA ILE A 224 16.27 -16.24 8.23
C ILE A 224 15.12 -17.19 7.88
N GLU A 225 14.63 -17.12 6.66
CA GLU A 225 13.69 -18.11 6.15
C GLU A 225 14.46 -19.30 5.57
N SER A 226 14.59 -20.34 6.36
CA SER A 226 15.11 -21.63 5.91
C SER A 226 13.92 -22.53 5.59
N ASN A 227 13.68 -22.77 4.30
CA ASN A 227 12.78 -23.77 3.73
C ASN A 227 11.26 -23.59 3.88
N TYR A 228 10.62 -23.36 2.72
CA TYR A 228 9.38 -23.92 2.22
C TYR A 228 8.26 -24.32 3.20
N ASN A 229 7.09 -23.81 2.94
CA ASN A 229 5.78 -24.38 3.23
C ASN A 229 5.25 -24.33 4.66
N THR A 230 5.70 -23.44 5.53
CA THR A 230 4.99 -23.20 6.79
C THR A 230 5.03 -21.73 7.18
N PHE A 231 4.35 -20.88 6.43
CA PHE A 231 3.82 -19.62 6.97
C PHE A 231 2.42 -19.85 7.52
N GLY A 232 2.29 -20.83 8.39
CA GLY A 232 1.23 -20.83 9.37
C GLY A 232 1.60 -19.82 10.42
N ALA A 233 0.67 -18.97 10.78
CA ALA A 233 0.77 -18.02 11.87
C ALA A 233 1.46 -18.64 13.09
N ARG A 234 2.73 -18.37 13.29
CA ARG A 234 3.40 -18.44 14.59
C ARG A 234 3.79 -17.03 14.95
N THR A 235 2.89 -16.39 15.64
CA THR A 235 3.21 -15.36 16.61
C THR A 235 4.20 -15.99 17.55
N ILE A 236 5.49 -15.67 17.43
CA ILE A 236 6.43 -15.91 18.51
C ILE A 236 6.25 -14.75 19.48
N LEU A 237 5.23 -14.85 20.31
CA LEU A 237 5.25 -14.29 21.65
C LEU A 237 5.92 -15.35 22.52
N ASP A 238 7.23 -15.32 22.60
CA ASP A 238 7.98 -15.97 23.67
C ASP A 238 9.29 -15.22 23.90
N GLY A 239 9.35 -14.57 25.03
CA GLY A 239 10.59 -14.25 25.71
C GLY A 239 10.98 -12.77 25.78
N LEU A 240 10.37 -12.02 26.67
CA LEU A 240 11.00 -11.48 27.92
C LEU A 240 9.96 -10.74 28.74
#